data_93f1c1d474fb542a33fda3f33dc7bcd3
#
_entry.id   93f1c1d474fb542a33fda3f33dc7bcd3
#
_cell.length_a   1.000
_cell.length_b   1.000
_cell.length_c   1.000
_cell.angle_alpha   90.00
_cell.angle_beta   90.00
_cell.angle_gamma   90.00
#
_symmetry.space_group_name_H-M   'P 1'
#
loop_
_entity.id
_entity.type
_entity.pdbx_description
1 polymer ?
#
loop_
_entity_poly.entity_id
_entity_poly.type
_entity_poly.pdbx_seq_one_letter_code
_entity_poly.pdbx_strand_id
1 'polypeptide(L)'
;MHKETLSENTRIVLEKIVPIVKPFYLAGGTALALLLGHRISVDLDFFSKDTFSVSSLVLKLNALGNLKIEDQSETTFNGSLDEVKISFFYYPYPLLFPTKEYNGVALADERDIGAMKVQAISGRGSKKDFVDLFVLLKKYSLQELFGFFNKKYEKFNYNQLHILKSLSYFYDADTNPEPVYVHPISWTEVKKNVKNVVDEYTRSQD
;
A
#
# COMPACT_ATOMS: atom_id res chain seq x y z
N MET A 1 -14.99 -8.44 3.29
CA MET A 1 -14.16 -7.47 2.56
C MET A 1 -15.05 -6.39 1.93
N HIS A 2 -14.52 -5.21 1.78
CA HIS A 2 -15.24 -3.97 1.43
C HIS A 2 -15.17 -3.71 -0.09
N LYS A 3 -15.96 -4.46 -0.86
CA LYS A 3 -15.97 -4.35 -2.34
C LYS A 3 -16.38 -2.95 -2.84
N GLU A 4 -17.12 -2.21 -2.03
CA GLU A 4 -17.54 -0.83 -2.27
C GLU A 4 -16.38 0.17 -2.33
N THR A 5 -15.18 -0.23 -1.91
CA THR A 5 -13.96 0.60 -1.99
C THR A 5 -13.27 0.57 -3.35
N LEU A 6 -13.70 -0.31 -4.25
CA LEU A 6 -13.24 -0.36 -5.63
C LEU A 6 -14.21 0.37 -6.56
N SER A 7 -13.68 1.09 -7.55
CA SER A 7 -14.49 1.51 -8.68
C SER A 7 -14.92 0.28 -9.50
N GLU A 8 -16.00 0.41 -10.23
CA GLU A 8 -16.45 -0.67 -11.11
C GLU A 8 -15.36 -1.07 -12.13
N ASN A 9 -14.69 -0.08 -12.71
CA ASN A 9 -13.62 -0.34 -13.66
C ASN A 9 -12.43 -1.07 -13.02
N THR A 10 -12.02 -0.64 -11.80
CA THR A 10 -10.96 -1.34 -11.05
C THR A 10 -11.34 -2.79 -10.75
N ARG A 11 -12.60 -3.06 -10.41
CA ARG A 11 -13.08 -4.42 -10.17
C ARG A 11 -13.04 -5.28 -11.44
N ILE A 12 -13.47 -4.74 -12.58
CA ILE A 12 -13.43 -5.44 -13.86
C ILE A 12 -11.98 -5.79 -14.24
N VAL A 13 -11.06 -4.84 -14.12
CA VAL A 13 -9.65 -5.09 -14.43
C VAL A 13 -9.04 -6.10 -13.47
N LEU A 14 -9.35 -6.01 -12.17
CA LEU A 14 -8.89 -6.98 -11.18
C LEU A 14 -9.34 -8.40 -11.53
N GLU A 15 -10.60 -8.60 -11.95
CA GLU A 15 -11.11 -9.89 -12.37
C GLU A 15 -10.41 -10.41 -13.66
N LYS A 16 -10.13 -9.53 -14.63
CA LYS A 16 -9.42 -9.89 -15.86
C LYS A 16 -8.00 -10.40 -15.59
N ILE A 17 -7.29 -9.82 -14.62
CA ILE A 17 -5.88 -10.15 -14.39
C ILE A 17 -5.66 -11.34 -13.45
N VAL A 18 -6.72 -11.88 -12.81
CA VAL A 18 -6.63 -13.06 -11.92
C VAL A 18 -5.78 -14.20 -12.49
N PRO A 19 -5.89 -14.60 -13.79
CA PRO A 19 -5.12 -15.72 -14.32
C PRO A 19 -3.60 -15.52 -14.31
N ILE A 20 -3.15 -14.26 -14.26
CA ILE A 20 -1.73 -13.91 -14.40
C ILE A 20 -1.09 -13.45 -13.08
N VAL A 21 -1.88 -13.14 -12.05
CA VAL A 21 -1.38 -12.60 -10.77
C VAL A 21 -1.09 -13.66 -9.71
N LYS A 22 -1.22 -14.95 -9.99
CA LYS A 22 -0.95 -16.04 -9.03
C LYS A 22 0.40 -15.94 -8.30
N PRO A 23 1.53 -15.56 -8.94
CA PRO A 23 2.80 -15.41 -8.23
C PRO A 23 2.93 -14.09 -7.46
N PHE A 24 1.92 -13.23 -7.51
CA PHE A 24 1.90 -11.93 -6.88
C PHE A 24 0.86 -11.86 -5.77
N TYR A 25 1.03 -10.89 -4.90
CA TYR A 25 0.00 -10.46 -3.95
C TYR A 25 -0.30 -8.97 -4.14
N LEU A 26 -1.54 -8.59 -4.00
CA LEU A 26 -1.98 -7.20 -3.97
C LEU A 26 -1.68 -6.62 -2.59
N ALA A 27 -1.07 -5.44 -2.55
CA ALA A 27 -0.84 -4.69 -1.32
C ALA A 27 -1.20 -3.21 -1.50
N GLY A 28 -0.54 -2.32 -0.77
CA GLY A 28 -0.77 -0.88 -0.88
C GLY A 28 -2.16 -0.44 -0.46
N GLY A 29 -2.58 0.68 -1.03
CA GLY A 29 -3.85 1.34 -0.65
C GLY A 29 -5.08 0.53 -0.99
N THR A 30 -5.09 -0.16 -2.12
CA THR A 30 -6.27 -0.91 -2.60
C THR A 30 -6.50 -2.17 -1.78
N ALA A 31 -5.45 -2.93 -1.46
CA ALA A 31 -5.58 -4.07 -0.56
C ALA A 31 -6.05 -3.63 0.84
N LEU A 32 -5.50 -2.53 1.37
CA LEU A 32 -5.93 -2.00 2.66
C LEU A 32 -7.38 -1.50 2.64
N ALA A 33 -7.79 -0.83 1.57
CA ALA A 33 -9.17 -0.38 1.38
C ALA A 33 -10.15 -1.56 1.36
N LEU A 34 -9.83 -2.64 0.63
CA LEU A 34 -10.61 -3.87 0.64
C LEU A 34 -10.72 -4.51 2.03
N LEU A 35 -9.66 -4.41 2.84
CA LEU A 35 -9.63 -5.00 4.19
C LEU A 35 -10.35 -4.15 5.23
N LEU A 36 -10.28 -2.81 5.15
CA LEU A 36 -10.72 -1.90 6.20
C LEU A 36 -11.91 -0.99 5.82
N GLY A 37 -12.24 -0.84 4.54
CA GLY A 37 -13.42 -0.10 4.10
C GLY A 37 -13.37 1.42 4.33
N HIS A 38 -12.20 2.02 4.46
CA HIS A 38 -12.05 3.40 4.90
C HIS A 38 -12.08 4.44 3.78
N ARG A 39 -11.63 4.09 2.57
CA ARG A 39 -11.60 4.99 1.40
C ARG A 39 -11.69 4.23 0.09
N ILE A 40 -12.02 4.93 -0.98
CA ILE A 40 -11.92 4.40 -2.33
C ILE A 40 -10.44 4.31 -2.73
N SER A 41 -10.08 3.24 -3.43
CA SER A 41 -8.75 3.07 -4.01
C SER A 41 -8.87 2.44 -5.38
N VAL A 42 -8.13 2.97 -6.34
CA VAL A 42 -8.27 2.63 -7.76
C VAL A 42 -7.01 2.04 -8.39
N ASP A 43 -5.86 2.21 -7.73
CA ASP A 43 -4.58 1.68 -8.22
C ASP A 43 -4.40 0.22 -7.79
N LEU A 44 -3.88 -0.63 -8.66
CA LEU A 44 -3.62 -2.05 -8.38
C LEU A 44 -2.11 -2.29 -8.28
N ASP A 45 -1.58 -2.37 -7.06
CA ASP A 45 -0.16 -2.55 -6.79
C ASP A 45 0.13 -4.01 -6.39
N PHE A 46 0.77 -4.75 -7.29
CA PHE A 46 1.13 -6.15 -7.12
C PHE A 46 2.61 -6.31 -6.75
N PHE A 47 2.89 -7.20 -5.82
CA PHE A 47 4.23 -7.45 -5.31
C PHE A 47 4.57 -8.93 -5.38
N SER A 48 5.84 -9.25 -5.66
CA SER A 48 6.37 -10.61 -5.60
C SER A 48 7.73 -10.61 -4.91
N LYS A 49 7.94 -11.55 -3.99
CA LYS A 49 9.27 -11.78 -3.38
C LYS A 49 10.24 -12.44 -4.34
N ASP A 50 9.72 -13.08 -5.39
CA ASP A 50 10.50 -13.77 -6.40
C ASP A 50 10.61 -12.90 -7.66
N THR A 51 11.72 -13.01 -8.35
CA THR A 51 11.91 -12.31 -9.63
C THR A 51 10.93 -12.83 -10.69
N PHE A 52 10.54 -11.97 -11.60
CA PHE A 52 9.65 -12.29 -12.70
C PHE A 52 10.12 -11.64 -14.00
N SER A 53 9.72 -12.20 -15.14
CA SER A 53 10.01 -11.60 -16.44
C SER A 53 8.99 -10.50 -16.76
N VAL A 54 9.42 -9.24 -16.76
CA VAL A 54 8.58 -8.08 -17.10
C VAL A 54 8.10 -8.18 -18.55
N SER A 55 8.94 -8.62 -19.50
CA SER A 55 8.53 -8.81 -20.89
C SER A 55 7.43 -9.86 -21.05
N SER A 56 7.53 -10.98 -20.33
CA SER A 56 6.48 -12.00 -20.33
C SER A 56 5.17 -11.48 -19.70
N LEU A 57 5.28 -10.67 -18.63
CA LEU A 57 4.13 -10.03 -17.99
C LEU A 57 3.43 -9.06 -18.96
N VAL A 58 4.19 -8.20 -19.63
CA VAL A 58 3.67 -7.23 -20.62
C VAL A 58 2.91 -7.94 -21.75
N LEU A 59 3.45 -9.05 -22.28
CA LEU A 59 2.75 -9.83 -23.32
C LEU A 59 1.40 -10.36 -22.82
N LYS A 60 1.34 -10.87 -21.58
CA LYS A 60 0.11 -11.37 -20.97
C LYS A 60 -0.90 -10.25 -20.71
N LEU A 61 -0.45 -9.10 -20.18
CA LEU A 61 -1.30 -7.95 -19.93
C LEU A 61 -1.89 -7.39 -21.23
N ASN A 62 -1.07 -7.28 -22.29
CA ASN A 62 -1.51 -6.78 -23.59
C ASN A 62 -2.57 -7.67 -24.25
N ALA A 63 -2.59 -8.97 -23.93
CA ALA A 63 -3.62 -9.89 -24.40
C ALA A 63 -4.97 -9.74 -23.68
N LEU A 64 -5.02 -9.01 -22.53
CA LEU A 64 -6.22 -8.85 -21.73
C LEU A 64 -7.00 -7.55 -22.02
N GLY A 65 -6.38 -6.54 -22.63
CA GLY A 65 -7.04 -5.27 -22.89
C GLY A 65 -6.10 -4.19 -23.42
N ASN A 66 -6.54 -2.95 -23.34
CA ASN A 66 -5.76 -1.79 -23.79
C ASN A 66 -4.67 -1.46 -22.74
N LEU A 67 -3.45 -1.93 -23.01
CA LEU A 67 -2.29 -1.71 -22.14
C LEU A 67 -1.55 -0.45 -22.58
N LYS A 68 -1.32 0.47 -21.62
CA LYS A 68 -0.39 1.60 -21.77
C LYS A 68 0.76 1.43 -20.79
N ILE A 69 1.98 1.44 -21.29
CA ILE A 69 3.19 1.34 -20.47
C ILE A 69 3.64 2.75 -20.12
N GLU A 70 3.82 3.05 -18.82
CA GLU A 70 4.33 4.33 -18.33
C GLU A 70 5.83 4.24 -18.05
N ASP A 71 6.24 3.16 -17.36
CA ASP A 71 7.64 2.89 -17.03
C ASP A 71 7.87 1.40 -16.79
N GLN A 72 9.05 0.90 -17.11
CA GLN A 72 9.44 -0.48 -16.83
C GLN A 72 10.94 -0.64 -16.65
N SER A 73 11.31 -1.60 -15.82
CA SER A 73 12.70 -2.03 -15.63
C SER A 73 12.77 -3.56 -15.61
N GLU A 74 13.90 -4.14 -15.22
CA GLU A 74 14.02 -5.61 -15.04
C GLU A 74 13.16 -6.12 -13.87
N THR A 75 12.83 -5.25 -12.91
CA THR A 75 12.18 -5.62 -11.63
C THR A 75 10.87 -4.91 -11.39
N THR A 76 10.43 -4.04 -12.29
CA THR A 76 9.27 -3.17 -12.10
C THR A 76 8.53 -2.98 -13.41
N PHE A 77 7.21 -3.00 -13.33
CA PHE A 77 6.30 -2.56 -14.39
C PHE A 77 5.31 -1.56 -13.81
N ASN A 78 5.16 -0.41 -14.46
CA ASN A 78 4.12 0.58 -14.19
C ASN A 78 3.39 0.91 -15.49
N GLY A 79 2.07 0.97 -15.42
CA GLY A 79 1.24 1.29 -16.58
C GLY A 79 -0.24 1.32 -16.23
N SER A 80 -1.08 1.27 -17.25
CA SER A 80 -2.53 1.11 -17.07
C SER A 80 -3.08 0.07 -18.04
N LEU A 81 -4.05 -0.71 -17.54
CA LEU A 81 -4.85 -1.64 -18.33
C LEU A 81 -6.30 -1.16 -18.32
N ASP A 82 -6.87 -0.88 -19.49
CA ASP A 82 -8.22 -0.34 -19.60
C ASP A 82 -8.43 0.88 -18.68
N GLU A 83 -7.45 1.82 -18.66
CA GLU A 83 -7.42 3.04 -17.86
C GLU A 83 -7.25 2.86 -16.34
N VAL A 84 -7.17 1.64 -15.83
CA VAL A 84 -6.85 1.35 -14.44
C VAL A 84 -5.34 1.25 -14.27
N LYS A 85 -4.77 2.03 -13.37
CA LYS A 85 -3.36 1.98 -13.05
C LYS A 85 -3.00 0.64 -12.41
N ILE A 86 -1.99 -0.02 -12.97
CA ILE A 86 -1.46 -1.29 -12.49
C ILE A 86 0.05 -1.20 -12.35
N SER A 87 0.56 -1.73 -11.25
CA SER A 87 1.99 -1.79 -10.99
C SER A 87 2.37 -3.19 -10.52
N PHE A 88 3.55 -3.66 -10.96
CA PHE A 88 4.13 -4.93 -10.52
C PHE A 88 5.56 -4.70 -10.07
N PHE A 89 5.87 -5.15 -8.84
CA PHE A 89 7.15 -4.90 -8.20
C PHE A 89 7.80 -6.21 -7.75
N TYR A 90 9.08 -6.39 -8.08
CA TYR A 90 9.92 -7.29 -7.32
C TYR A 90 10.16 -6.68 -5.95
N TYR A 91 9.78 -7.41 -4.91
CA TYR A 91 9.78 -6.91 -3.55
C TYR A 91 10.30 -7.99 -2.59
N PRO A 92 11.63 -8.11 -2.43
CA PRO A 92 12.29 -9.25 -1.78
C PRO A 92 12.12 -9.32 -0.27
N TYR A 93 11.13 -8.63 0.27
CA TYR A 93 10.82 -8.65 1.70
C TYR A 93 9.79 -9.71 2.03
N PRO A 94 9.91 -10.39 3.20
CA PRO A 94 8.97 -11.42 3.56
C PRO A 94 7.56 -10.88 3.81
N LEU A 95 6.54 -11.67 3.51
CA LEU A 95 5.24 -11.55 4.15
C LEU A 95 5.36 -12.12 5.56
N LEU A 96 5.00 -11.32 6.56
CA LEU A 96 5.06 -11.71 7.97
C LEU A 96 3.83 -12.52 8.40
N PHE A 97 2.73 -12.34 7.69
CA PHE A 97 1.43 -12.93 8.00
C PHE A 97 0.85 -13.62 6.76
N PRO A 98 -0.04 -14.61 6.96
CA PRO A 98 -0.75 -15.25 5.86
C PRO A 98 -1.56 -14.23 5.04
N THR A 99 -1.55 -14.40 3.71
CA THR A 99 -2.40 -13.60 2.83
C THR A 99 -3.88 -13.91 3.04
N LYS A 100 -4.73 -12.93 2.76
CA LYS A 100 -6.18 -13.12 2.62
C LYS A 100 -6.51 -13.22 1.13
N GLU A 101 -7.61 -13.86 0.78
CA GLU A 101 -8.02 -14.00 -0.62
C GLU A 101 -9.24 -13.13 -0.92
N TYR A 102 -9.22 -12.48 -2.08
CA TYR A 102 -10.35 -11.77 -2.65
C TYR A 102 -10.49 -12.11 -4.15
N ASN A 103 -11.57 -12.81 -4.53
CA ASN A 103 -11.88 -13.19 -5.91
C ASN A 103 -10.67 -13.83 -6.67
N GLY A 104 -9.94 -14.73 -6.01
CA GLY A 104 -8.77 -15.39 -6.59
C GLY A 104 -7.46 -14.59 -6.55
N VAL A 105 -7.47 -13.41 -5.93
CA VAL A 105 -6.28 -12.57 -5.73
C VAL A 105 -5.82 -12.66 -4.27
N ALA A 106 -4.54 -12.97 -4.05
CA ALA A 106 -3.93 -12.92 -2.73
C ALA A 106 -3.74 -11.46 -2.30
N LEU A 107 -4.22 -11.10 -1.11
CA LEU A 107 -4.01 -9.79 -0.48
C LEU A 107 -3.00 -9.91 0.65
N ALA A 108 -2.05 -8.99 0.75
CA ALA A 108 -1.22 -8.86 1.94
C ALA A 108 -2.09 -8.58 3.18
N ASP A 109 -1.69 -9.12 4.33
CA ASP A 109 -2.35 -8.81 5.61
C ASP A 109 -2.17 -7.32 5.95
N GLU A 110 -3.14 -6.73 6.64
CA GLU A 110 -3.11 -5.31 7.02
C GLU A 110 -1.90 -4.92 7.87
N ARG A 111 -1.31 -5.87 8.61
CA ARG A 111 -0.08 -5.67 9.40
C ARG A 111 1.16 -5.58 8.51
N ASP A 112 1.24 -6.40 7.47
CA ASP A 112 2.27 -6.29 6.43
C ASP A 112 2.16 -4.96 5.68
N ILE A 113 0.92 -4.55 5.32
CA ILE A 113 0.66 -3.28 4.68
C ILE A 113 1.01 -2.12 5.62
N GLY A 114 0.76 -2.25 6.93
CA GLY A 114 1.15 -1.27 7.94
C GLY A 114 2.66 -1.01 7.95
N ALA A 115 3.47 -2.07 7.93
CA ALA A 115 4.92 -1.94 7.78
C ALA A 115 5.31 -1.24 6.47
N MET A 116 4.63 -1.57 5.36
CA MET A 116 4.86 -0.91 4.06
C MET A 116 4.45 0.57 4.08
N LYS A 117 3.42 0.96 4.85
CA LYS A 117 2.99 2.36 5.00
C LYS A 117 3.99 3.19 5.81
N VAL A 118 4.56 2.63 6.87
CA VAL A 118 5.65 3.29 7.61
C VAL A 118 6.83 3.59 6.66
N GLN A 119 7.21 2.62 5.83
CA GLN A 119 8.27 2.80 4.83
C GLN A 119 7.88 3.82 3.75
N ALA A 120 6.65 3.77 3.22
CA ALA A 120 6.20 4.69 2.18
C ALA A 120 6.17 6.16 2.66
N ILE A 121 5.74 6.41 3.91
CA ILE A 121 5.72 7.75 4.51
C ILE A 121 7.14 8.27 4.68
N SER A 122 8.10 7.42 5.06
CA SER A 122 9.50 7.84 5.20
C SER A 122 10.15 8.28 3.87
N GLY A 123 9.59 7.87 2.74
CA GLY A 123 10.08 8.23 1.41
C GLY A 123 9.30 9.37 0.75
N ARG A 124 7.97 9.23 0.62
CA ARG A 124 7.11 10.15 -0.14
C ARG A 124 6.02 10.86 0.67
N GLY A 125 5.56 10.25 1.78
CA GLY A 125 4.61 10.83 2.72
C GLY A 125 3.34 11.44 2.12
N SER A 126 2.63 10.71 1.23
CA SER A 126 1.40 11.24 0.63
C SER A 126 0.23 11.25 1.60
N LYS A 127 -0.77 12.15 1.39
CA LYS A 127 -1.98 12.25 2.24
C LYS A 127 -2.67 10.90 2.40
N LYS A 128 -2.82 10.13 1.32
CA LYS A 128 -3.42 8.80 1.36
C LYS A 128 -2.64 7.80 2.23
N ASP A 129 -1.31 7.93 2.30
CA ASP A 129 -0.49 7.06 3.15
C ASP A 129 -0.69 7.38 4.64
N PHE A 130 -0.84 8.67 5.00
CA PHE A 130 -1.17 9.09 6.37
C PHE A 130 -2.59 8.70 6.77
N VAL A 131 -3.57 8.79 5.86
CA VAL A 131 -4.94 8.32 6.12
C VAL A 131 -4.95 6.82 6.36
N ASP A 132 -4.23 6.05 5.55
CA ASP A 132 -4.07 4.61 5.72
C ASP A 132 -3.42 4.27 7.07
N LEU A 133 -2.35 5.00 7.44
CA LEU A 133 -1.69 4.86 8.75
C LEU A 133 -2.64 5.19 9.91
N PHE A 134 -3.39 6.29 9.81
CA PHE A 134 -4.36 6.71 10.83
C PHE A 134 -5.40 5.62 11.12
N VAL A 135 -5.92 4.97 10.08
CA VAL A 135 -6.90 3.88 10.27
C VAL A 135 -6.24 2.65 10.88
N LEU A 136 -5.01 2.34 10.52
CA LEU A 136 -4.23 1.27 11.13
C LEU A 136 -3.93 1.54 12.62
N LEU A 137 -3.64 2.80 13.00
CA LEU A 137 -3.40 3.21 14.39
C LEU A 137 -4.65 3.09 15.29
N LYS A 138 -5.85 2.97 14.72
CA LYS A 138 -7.07 2.60 15.48
C LYS A 138 -7.09 1.12 15.90
N LYS A 139 -6.26 0.28 15.28
CA LYS A 139 -6.20 -1.18 15.52
C LYS A 139 -4.89 -1.63 16.14
N TYR A 140 -3.81 -0.95 15.85
CA TYR A 140 -2.45 -1.30 16.26
C TYR A 140 -1.75 -0.07 16.85
N SER A 141 -1.01 -0.26 17.93
CA SER A 141 -0.11 0.77 18.44
C SER A 141 1.04 1.05 17.45
N LEU A 142 1.64 2.23 17.55
CA LEU A 142 2.82 2.55 16.75
C LEU A 142 3.99 1.59 17.06
N GLN A 143 4.11 1.14 18.30
CA GLN A 143 5.10 0.14 18.72
C GLN A 143 4.93 -1.19 17.97
N GLU A 144 3.68 -1.68 17.84
CA GLU A 144 3.41 -2.89 17.07
C GLU A 144 3.73 -2.70 15.58
N LEU A 145 3.33 -1.56 14.98
CA LEU A 145 3.64 -1.25 13.59
C LEU A 145 5.15 -1.17 13.34
N PHE A 146 5.92 -0.58 14.27
CA PHE A 146 7.38 -0.61 14.21
C PHE A 146 7.95 -2.02 14.41
N GLY A 147 7.34 -2.84 15.26
CA GLY A 147 7.71 -4.24 15.40
C GLY A 147 7.57 -5.02 14.09
N PHE A 148 6.47 -4.81 13.36
CA PHE A 148 6.26 -5.41 12.03
C PHE A 148 7.23 -4.82 11.01
N PHE A 149 7.47 -3.51 11.04
CA PHE A 149 8.43 -2.84 10.17
C PHE A 149 9.84 -3.39 10.36
N ASN A 150 10.34 -3.44 11.59
CA ASN A 150 11.68 -3.93 11.93
C ASN A 150 11.87 -5.38 11.47
N LYS A 151 10.88 -6.24 11.70
CA LYS A 151 10.94 -7.64 11.27
C LYS A 151 10.90 -7.79 9.74
N LYS A 152 10.08 -6.97 9.04
CA LYS A 152 9.97 -7.02 7.59
C LYS A 152 11.24 -6.55 6.90
N TYR A 153 11.90 -5.53 7.45
CA TYR A 153 13.07 -4.87 6.87
C TYR A 153 14.36 -5.11 7.66
N GLU A 154 14.43 -6.20 8.45
CA GLU A 154 15.56 -6.50 9.35
C GLU A 154 16.94 -6.51 8.66
N LYS A 155 16.98 -6.82 7.36
CA LYS A 155 18.22 -6.88 6.57
C LYS A 155 18.67 -5.51 6.04
N PHE A 156 17.89 -4.47 6.28
CA PHE A 156 18.18 -3.13 5.79
C PHE A 156 18.54 -2.20 6.94
N ASN A 157 19.58 -1.42 6.70
CA ASN A 157 19.95 -0.36 7.63
C ASN A 157 19.05 0.85 7.37
N TYR A 158 18.21 1.21 8.33
CA TYR A 158 17.34 2.39 8.26
C TYR A 158 17.56 3.27 9.49
N ASN A 159 17.34 4.57 9.31
CA ASN A 159 17.42 5.53 10.40
C ASN A 159 16.04 5.69 11.04
N GLN A 160 15.85 5.11 12.22
CA GLN A 160 14.58 5.17 12.95
C GLN A 160 14.16 6.62 13.27
N LEU A 161 15.11 7.49 13.61
CA LEU A 161 14.80 8.91 13.86
C LEU A 161 14.29 9.61 12.60
N HIS A 162 14.85 9.27 11.42
CA HIS A 162 14.33 9.79 10.14
C HIS A 162 12.89 9.36 9.92
N ILE A 163 12.57 8.08 10.16
CA ILE A 163 11.21 7.55 10.02
C ILE A 163 10.25 8.29 10.96
N LEU A 164 10.59 8.41 12.26
CA LEU A 164 9.75 9.11 13.23
C LEU A 164 9.50 10.58 12.85
N LYS A 165 10.53 11.30 12.38
CA LYS A 165 10.37 12.65 11.85
C LYS A 165 9.44 12.70 10.64
N SER A 166 9.58 11.75 9.70
CA SER A 166 8.74 11.68 8.51
C SER A 166 7.27 11.42 8.86
N LEU A 167 6.98 10.59 9.88
CA LEU A 167 5.62 10.33 10.37
C LEU A 167 4.95 11.58 10.97
N SER A 168 5.71 12.62 11.34
CA SER A 168 5.20 13.90 11.84
C SER A 168 5.34 15.06 10.85
N TYR A 169 5.79 14.78 9.61
CA TYR A 169 5.99 15.78 8.56
C TYR A 169 4.87 15.69 7.52
N PHE A 170 3.97 16.67 7.51
CA PHE A 170 2.75 16.66 6.69
C PHE A 170 2.80 17.65 5.52
N TYR A 171 3.86 18.44 5.38
CA TYR A 171 3.92 19.56 4.45
C TYR A 171 3.61 19.13 3.00
N ASP A 172 4.24 18.06 2.52
CA ASP A 172 3.99 17.55 1.17
C ASP A 172 2.59 16.95 1.03
N ALA A 173 2.10 16.29 2.08
CA ALA A 173 0.76 15.71 2.14
C ALA A 173 -0.35 16.77 2.15
N ASP A 174 -0.10 17.95 2.73
CA ASP A 174 -1.08 19.05 2.79
C ASP A 174 -1.52 19.51 1.38
N THR A 175 -0.63 19.42 0.39
CA THR A 175 -0.90 19.81 -1.01
C THR A 175 -1.56 18.72 -1.85
N ASN A 176 -1.59 17.48 -1.34
CA ASN A 176 -2.21 16.38 -2.09
C ASN A 176 -3.75 16.49 -2.08
N PRO A 177 -4.41 15.98 -3.14
CA PRO A 177 -5.87 15.92 -3.16
C PRO A 177 -6.42 15.05 -2.04
N GLU A 178 -7.64 15.39 -1.60
CA GLU A 178 -8.35 14.58 -0.61
C GLU A 178 -8.68 13.18 -1.18
N PRO A 179 -8.41 12.10 -0.44
CA PRO A 179 -8.95 10.79 -0.78
C PRO A 179 -10.48 10.80 -0.76
N VAL A 180 -11.10 9.94 -1.57
CA VAL A 180 -12.54 9.71 -1.49
C VAL A 180 -12.81 8.75 -0.33
N TYR A 181 -13.38 9.24 0.74
CA TYR A 181 -13.66 8.47 1.95
C TYR A 181 -14.99 7.70 1.85
N VAL A 182 -15.05 6.49 2.39
CA VAL A 182 -16.31 5.74 2.58
C VAL A 182 -17.08 6.32 3.77
N HIS A 183 -16.36 6.69 4.83
CA HIS A 183 -16.91 7.42 5.98
C HIS A 183 -16.06 8.68 6.19
N PRO A 184 -16.67 9.82 6.58
CA PRO A 184 -15.94 11.07 6.74
C PRO A 184 -14.72 10.93 7.64
N ILE A 185 -13.57 11.37 7.14
CA ILE A 185 -12.30 11.45 7.88
C ILE A 185 -11.78 12.88 7.74
N SER A 186 -11.50 13.55 8.86
CA SER A 186 -10.93 14.90 8.84
C SER A 186 -9.41 14.83 8.73
N TRP A 187 -8.83 15.50 7.72
CA TRP A 187 -7.38 15.59 7.59
C TRP A 187 -6.72 16.22 8.83
N THR A 188 -7.38 17.20 9.47
CA THR A 188 -6.91 17.78 10.73
C THR A 188 -6.86 16.75 11.85
N GLU A 189 -7.86 15.86 11.93
CA GLU A 189 -7.89 14.76 12.90
C GLU A 189 -6.77 13.75 12.61
N VAL A 190 -6.55 13.40 11.35
CA VAL A 190 -5.44 12.52 10.93
C VAL A 190 -4.10 13.07 11.41
N LYS A 191 -3.79 14.34 11.10
CA LYS A 191 -2.54 14.98 11.52
C LYS A 191 -2.38 15.01 13.04
N LYS A 192 -3.42 15.41 13.75
CA LYS A 192 -3.41 15.47 15.22
C LYS A 192 -3.16 14.11 15.85
N ASN A 193 -3.88 13.09 15.39
CA ASN A 193 -3.76 11.73 15.94
C ASN A 193 -2.38 11.13 15.66
N VAL A 194 -1.92 11.16 14.41
CA VAL A 194 -0.61 10.60 14.06
C VAL A 194 0.51 11.29 14.83
N LYS A 195 0.47 12.63 14.93
CA LYS A 195 1.46 13.38 15.70
C LYS A 195 1.46 12.99 17.17
N ASN A 196 0.29 12.93 17.81
CA ASN A 196 0.18 12.55 19.24
C ASN A 196 0.77 11.14 19.47
N VAL A 197 0.44 10.19 18.62
CA VAL A 197 0.93 8.81 18.75
C VAL A 197 2.46 8.75 18.57
N VAL A 198 3.03 9.54 17.65
CA VAL A 198 4.50 9.63 17.47
C VAL A 198 5.15 10.27 18.70
N ASP A 199 4.58 11.35 19.23
CA ASP A 199 5.10 12.04 20.43
C ASP A 199 5.06 11.11 21.66
N GLU A 200 3.97 10.35 21.85
CA GLU A 200 3.84 9.37 22.93
C GLU A 200 4.85 8.23 22.79
N TYR A 201 4.99 7.69 21.57
CA TYR A 201 5.97 6.65 21.30
C TYR A 201 7.40 7.14 21.57
N THR A 202 7.76 8.34 21.13
CA THR A 202 9.10 8.91 21.36
C THR A 202 9.41 9.03 22.84
N ARG A 203 8.47 9.56 23.65
CA ARG A 203 8.64 9.69 25.11
C ARG A 203 8.78 8.34 25.83
N SER A 204 8.21 7.28 25.28
CA SER A 204 8.31 5.94 25.86
C SER A 204 9.64 5.24 25.58
N GLN A 205 10.49 5.82 24.71
CA GLN A 205 11.83 5.29 24.39
C GLN A 205 12.94 6.00 25.18
N ASP A 206 12.64 7.15 25.80
CA ASP A 206 13.52 7.86 26.72
C ASP A 206 13.45 7.26 28.15
#